data_8cd241c26cb27e253c1bfcf56f3e9448
#
_entry.id   8cd241c26cb27e253c1bfcf56f3e9448
#
_cell.length_a   1.000
_cell.length_b   1.000
_cell.length_c   1.000
_cell.angle_alpha   90.00
_cell.angle_beta   90.00
_cell.angle_gamma   90.00
#
_symmetry.space_group_name_H-M   'P 1'
#
loop_
_entity.id
_entity.type
_entity.pdbx_description
1 polymer ?
#
loop_
_entity_poly.entity_id
_entity_poly.type
_entity_poly.pdbx_seq_one_letter_code
_entity_poly.pdbx_strand_id
1 'polypeptide(L)'
;ADHQGTGIYVEHDNDRLHFFNIKMENMYQGVKLQGCDAITLARIDATDVVNGIEMNGGIQNMVTNSAFGSSQGGVAARISGESNLIFSHNKLTANDDWCANFTGCSRVNISDNEFTGNKMTFFELSGQNNLLSDNLFTVNQSDNQLNGKEADYGVIHVKGEYNHFTSNTINVSWSEGIENPTTVNAAEGENNRFADCTIEDKNSNQVFYISELSEVIDCGVTEENIKVKPSGLDLTNAAYVITYNSPEEIEDDDEKASYAWFKKQFVNGKVVTPAMLTSEDLSVYDVIWVHIDRVGIGAGWDKLPLSTDAIAALTTYYKNGGNLFLSNHATQLVVPLGRTERAPGIFADGEGGDGADVWTINAN
;
A
#
# COMPACT_ATOMS: atom_id res chain seq x y z
N ALA A 1 -3.62 3.84 -40.51
CA ALA A 1 -3.95 2.44 -40.76
C ALA A 1 -4.59 1.86 -39.51
N ASP A 2 -5.63 1.04 -39.68
CA ASP A 2 -6.28 0.40 -38.51
C ASP A 2 -5.36 -0.76 -38.08
N HIS A 3 -4.63 -0.60 -36.99
CA HIS A 3 -3.83 -1.67 -36.40
C HIS A 3 -4.71 -2.86 -36.07
N GLN A 4 -4.36 -4.05 -36.52
CA GLN A 4 -5.13 -5.26 -36.31
C GLN A 4 -4.24 -6.46 -36.01
N GLY A 5 -4.77 -7.42 -35.24
CA GLY A 5 -4.08 -8.68 -34.94
C GLY A 5 -3.04 -8.60 -33.83
N THR A 6 -2.49 -9.75 -33.53
CA THR A 6 -1.42 -9.97 -32.54
C THR A 6 -0.22 -10.58 -33.23
N GLY A 7 0.96 -10.02 -32.99
CA GLY A 7 2.21 -10.50 -33.61
C GLY A 7 2.65 -11.84 -33.07
N ILE A 8 2.86 -11.94 -31.75
CA ILE A 8 3.15 -13.19 -31.03
C ILE A 8 2.05 -13.43 -30.01
N TYR A 9 1.38 -14.57 -30.11
CA TYR A 9 0.39 -15.03 -29.13
C TYR A 9 0.74 -16.43 -28.65
N VAL A 10 0.92 -16.57 -27.32
CA VAL A 10 1.21 -17.87 -26.69
C VAL A 10 0.24 -18.05 -25.53
N GLU A 11 -0.46 -19.17 -25.53
CA GLU A 11 -1.42 -19.57 -24.49
C GLU A 11 -0.83 -20.63 -23.56
N HIS A 12 -1.57 -20.97 -22.52
CA HIS A 12 -1.29 -21.99 -21.52
C HIS A 12 -0.70 -23.28 -22.10
N ASP A 13 0.12 -23.94 -21.34
CA ASP A 13 0.78 -25.22 -21.68
C ASP A 13 1.80 -25.13 -22.85
N ASN A 14 2.15 -23.93 -23.27
CA ASN A 14 3.20 -23.71 -24.27
C ASN A 14 4.44 -23.11 -23.60
N ASP A 15 5.17 -23.94 -22.90
CA ASP A 15 6.34 -23.53 -22.12
C ASP A 15 7.65 -23.71 -22.88
N ARG A 16 8.71 -23.03 -22.38
CA ARG A 16 10.08 -23.15 -22.87
C ARG A 16 10.27 -22.77 -24.35
N LEU A 17 9.48 -21.81 -24.81
CA LEU A 17 9.62 -21.25 -26.15
C LEU A 17 10.59 -20.08 -26.17
N HIS A 18 11.28 -19.95 -27.29
CA HIS A 18 12.24 -18.87 -27.49
C HIS A 18 11.94 -18.13 -28.78
N PHE A 19 11.78 -16.81 -28.67
CA PHE A 19 11.53 -15.92 -29.79
C PHE A 19 12.67 -14.90 -29.90
N PHE A 20 13.29 -14.83 -31.07
CA PHE A 20 14.46 -13.99 -31.29
C PHE A 20 14.39 -13.20 -32.59
N ASN A 21 14.83 -11.94 -32.58
CA ASN A 21 15.01 -11.10 -33.76
C ASN A 21 13.70 -10.96 -34.58
N ILE A 22 12.61 -10.64 -33.92
CA ILE A 22 11.30 -10.48 -34.56
C ILE A 22 10.92 -9.01 -34.54
N LYS A 23 10.57 -8.48 -35.72
CA LYS A 23 10.00 -7.14 -35.87
C LYS A 23 8.52 -7.24 -36.18
N MET A 24 7.72 -6.40 -35.52
CA MET A 24 6.29 -6.33 -35.68
C MET A 24 5.91 -4.87 -36.00
N GLU A 25 5.11 -4.72 -37.04
CA GLU A 25 4.68 -3.40 -37.49
C GLU A 25 3.17 -3.42 -37.75
N ASN A 26 2.51 -2.30 -37.43
CA ASN A 26 1.09 -2.08 -37.70
C ASN A 26 0.19 -3.16 -37.04
N MET A 27 0.52 -3.59 -35.82
CA MET A 27 -0.26 -4.55 -35.05
C MET A 27 -1.06 -3.86 -33.94
N TYR A 28 -2.23 -4.43 -33.60
CA TYR A 28 -2.96 -4.00 -32.40
C TYR A 28 -2.20 -4.42 -31.13
N GLN A 29 -1.72 -5.66 -31.09
CA GLN A 29 -0.93 -6.22 -29.99
C GLN A 29 0.39 -6.77 -30.53
N GLY A 30 1.51 -6.32 -29.98
CA GLY A 30 2.82 -6.86 -30.36
C GLY A 30 2.98 -8.27 -29.83
N VAL A 31 3.12 -8.44 -28.52
CA VAL A 31 3.28 -9.73 -27.85
C VAL A 31 2.19 -9.94 -26.83
N LYS A 32 1.62 -11.15 -26.78
CA LYS A 32 0.70 -11.59 -25.74
C LYS A 32 1.04 -12.99 -25.25
N LEU A 33 1.36 -13.11 -23.95
CA LEU A 33 1.62 -14.37 -23.26
C LEU A 33 0.56 -14.58 -22.17
N GLN A 34 -0.01 -15.78 -22.10
CA GLN A 34 -1.02 -16.11 -21.10
C GLN A 34 -0.70 -17.45 -20.41
N GLY A 35 -0.31 -17.40 -19.13
CA GLY A 35 -0.03 -18.57 -18.31
C GLY A 35 1.10 -19.44 -18.85
N CYS A 36 2.17 -18.85 -19.36
CA CYS A 36 3.29 -19.56 -20.00
C CYS A 36 4.54 -19.43 -19.14
N ASP A 37 5.29 -20.52 -19.01
CA ASP A 37 6.50 -20.59 -18.19
C ASP A 37 7.77 -20.72 -19.03
N ALA A 38 8.86 -20.13 -18.52
CA ALA A 38 10.19 -20.21 -19.12
C ALA A 38 10.25 -19.75 -20.59
N ILE A 39 9.43 -18.75 -20.95
CA ILE A 39 9.47 -18.13 -22.27
C ILE A 39 10.65 -17.14 -22.34
N THR A 40 11.37 -17.15 -23.43
CA THR A 40 12.39 -16.15 -23.72
C THR A 40 11.99 -15.29 -24.91
N LEU A 41 11.91 -13.99 -24.70
CA LEU A 41 11.75 -12.98 -25.73
C LEU A 41 13.04 -12.14 -25.79
N ALA A 42 13.74 -12.17 -26.90
CA ALA A 42 14.96 -11.37 -27.05
C ALA A 42 15.06 -10.73 -28.44
N ARG A 43 15.44 -9.45 -28.44
CA ARG A 43 15.53 -8.65 -29.67
C ARG A 43 14.19 -8.63 -30.43
N ILE A 44 13.12 -8.40 -29.70
CA ILE A 44 11.79 -8.16 -30.24
C ILE A 44 11.63 -6.67 -30.48
N ASP A 45 11.21 -6.27 -31.64
CA ASP A 45 10.85 -4.89 -31.99
C ASP A 45 9.32 -4.83 -32.23
N ALA A 46 8.60 -4.29 -31.27
CA ALA A 46 7.16 -4.05 -31.32
C ALA A 46 6.87 -2.58 -30.99
N THR A 47 7.50 -1.67 -31.72
CA THR A 47 7.38 -0.22 -31.50
C THR A 47 6.26 0.42 -32.32
N ASP A 48 5.87 -0.15 -33.44
CA ASP A 48 4.75 0.29 -34.29
C ASP A 48 3.47 -0.56 -34.02
N VAL A 49 2.98 -0.46 -32.79
CA VAL A 49 1.81 -1.21 -32.31
C VAL A 49 0.94 -0.35 -31.40
N VAL A 50 -0.29 -0.79 -31.14
CA VAL A 50 -1.12 -0.12 -30.13
C VAL A 50 -0.70 -0.53 -28.73
N ASN A 51 -0.53 -1.85 -28.46
CA ASN A 51 0.00 -2.37 -27.22
C ASN A 51 1.27 -3.16 -27.48
N GLY A 52 2.34 -2.85 -26.75
CA GLY A 52 3.65 -3.47 -26.93
C GLY A 52 3.67 -4.94 -26.49
N ILE A 53 3.77 -5.19 -25.18
CA ILE A 53 3.78 -6.52 -24.60
C ILE A 53 2.74 -6.66 -23.48
N GLU A 54 2.00 -7.75 -23.50
CA GLU A 54 1.10 -8.18 -22.43
C GLU A 54 1.53 -9.57 -21.96
N MET A 55 1.75 -9.72 -20.64
CA MET A 55 2.02 -11.00 -20.00
C MET A 55 1.06 -11.18 -18.84
N ASN A 56 0.43 -12.34 -18.76
CA ASN A 56 -0.59 -12.59 -17.75
C ASN A 56 -0.40 -13.97 -17.12
N GLY A 57 0.27 -14.00 -15.99
CA GLY A 57 0.63 -15.20 -15.24
C GLY A 57 1.73 -16.00 -15.94
N GLY A 58 2.75 -16.37 -15.16
CA GLY A 58 3.86 -17.18 -15.64
C GLY A 58 5.02 -17.18 -14.66
N ILE A 59 5.94 -18.12 -14.87
CA ILE A 59 7.09 -18.29 -14.00
C ILE A 59 8.35 -18.40 -14.82
N GLN A 60 9.43 -17.72 -14.38
CA GLN A 60 10.76 -17.81 -15.01
C GLN A 60 10.82 -17.33 -16.47
N ASN A 61 9.97 -16.38 -16.82
CA ASN A 61 10.03 -15.77 -18.14
C ASN A 61 11.20 -14.78 -18.25
N MET A 62 11.67 -14.53 -19.45
CA MET A 62 12.73 -13.59 -19.74
C MET A 62 12.36 -12.70 -20.92
N VAL A 63 12.45 -11.40 -20.75
CA VAL A 63 12.27 -10.39 -21.80
C VAL A 63 13.51 -9.50 -21.80
N THR A 64 14.27 -9.53 -22.86
CA THR A 64 15.55 -8.82 -22.89
C THR A 64 15.91 -8.23 -24.25
N ASN A 65 16.66 -7.12 -24.22
CA ASN A 65 17.17 -6.43 -25.41
C ASN A 65 16.09 -6.14 -26.47
N SER A 66 14.90 -5.80 -26.03
CA SER A 66 13.70 -5.64 -26.86
C SER A 66 13.17 -4.22 -26.81
N ALA A 67 12.43 -3.83 -27.81
CA ALA A 67 11.78 -2.52 -27.86
C ALA A 67 10.25 -2.67 -27.97
N PHE A 68 9.53 -1.98 -27.10
CA PHE A 68 8.09 -1.99 -27.06
C PHE A 68 7.56 -0.54 -27.09
N GLY A 69 6.58 -0.30 -27.93
CA GLY A 69 5.92 0.98 -28.02
C GLY A 69 4.44 0.89 -27.70
N SER A 70 3.81 2.04 -27.50
CA SER A 70 2.37 2.16 -27.48
C SER A 70 1.88 3.34 -28.29
N SER A 71 0.67 3.22 -28.82
CA SER A 71 0.00 4.29 -29.56
C SER A 71 -1.51 4.23 -29.28
N GLN A 72 -2.24 5.28 -29.61
CA GLN A 72 -3.72 5.33 -29.55
C GLN A 72 -4.31 4.95 -28.18
N GLY A 73 -3.66 5.34 -27.08
CA GLY A 73 -4.11 5.01 -25.72
C GLY A 73 -3.75 3.58 -25.25
N GLY A 74 -2.85 2.90 -25.94
CA GLY A 74 -2.34 1.60 -25.54
C GLY A 74 -1.21 1.68 -24.53
N VAL A 75 -0.72 0.54 -24.06
CA VAL A 75 0.35 0.39 -23.05
C VAL A 75 1.57 -0.30 -23.65
N ALA A 76 2.77 0.23 -23.40
CA ALA A 76 3.99 -0.40 -23.93
C ALA A 76 4.29 -1.73 -23.24
N ALA A 77 4.10 -1.84 -21.92
CA ALA A 77 4.20 -3.11 -21.20
C ALA A 77 3.11 -3.27 -20.13
N ARG A 78 2.31 -4.33 -20.22
CA ARG A 78 1.36 -4.76 -19.20
C ARG A 78 1.73 -6.16 -18.74
N ILE A 79 2.24 -6.26 -17.53
CA ILE A 79 2.76 -7.49 -16.92
C ILE A 79 1.96 -7.80 -15.67
N SER A 80 1.30 -8.93 -15.59
CA SER A 80 0.41 -9.28 -14.49
C SER A 80 0.68 -10.69 -13.97
N GLY A 81 0.80 -10.85 -12.64
CA GLY A 81 0.93 -12.16 -11.99
C GLY A 81 2.21 -12.94 -12.30
N GLU A 82 3.24 -12.29 -12.82
CA GLU A 82 4.51 -12.92 -13.13
C GLU A 82 5.36 -13.18 -11.88
N SER A 83 6.05 -14.32 -11.87
CA SER A 83 7.00 -14.69 -10.82
C SER A 83 8.37 -15.04 -11.39
N ASN A 84 9.43 -14.53 -10.72
CA ASN A 84 10.81 -14.74 -11.16
C ASN A 84 11.07 -14.31 -12.63
N LEU A 85 10.41 -13.25 -13.10
CA LEU A 85 10.62 -12.69 -14.42
C LEU A 85 11.94 -11.91 -14.43
N ILE A 86 12.71 -12.05 -15.51
CA ILE A 86 13.81 -11.15 -15.87
C ILE A 86 13.32 -10.22 -16.98
N PHE A 87 13.27 -8.93 -16.70
CA PHE A 87 12.89 -7.88 -17.65
C PHE A 87 14.04 -6.87 -17.75
N SER A 88 14.93 -7.05 -18.73
CA SER A 88 16.18 -6.31 -18.73
C SER A 88 16.62 -5.83 -20.12
N HIS A 89 17.33 -4.68 -20.12
CA HIS A 89 17.89 -4.07 -21.35
C HIS A 89 16.81 -3.79 -22.42
N ASN A 90 15.60 -3.45 -22.00
CA ASN A 90 14.50 -3.17 -22.90
C ASN A 90 14.29 -1.64 -23.02
N LYS A 91 13.75 -1.24 -24.15
CA LYS A 91 13.33 0.14 -24.39
C LYS A 91 11.83 0.21 -24.55
N LEU A 92 11.19 0.99 -23.68
CA LEU A 92 9.76 1.18 -23.67
C LEU A 92 9.42 2.64 -23.97
N THR A 93 8.50 2.86 -24.90
CA THR A 93 8.07 4.20 -25.29
C THR A 93 6.56 4.28 -25.31
N ALA A 94 6.00 5.16 -24.48
CA ALA A 94 4.58 5.44 -24.44
C ALA A 94 4.30 6.90 -24.79
N ASN A 95 3.34 7.13 -25.66
CA ASN A 95 3.00 8.48 -26.10
C ASN A 95 1.80 9.07 -25.37
N ASP A 96 0.79 8.28 -25.06
CA ASP A 96 -0.50 8.78 -24.58
C ASP A 96 -1.08 8.04 -23.37
N ASP A 97 -0.37 7.04 -22.81
CA ASP A 97 -0.85 6.25 -21.68
C ASP A 97 0.29 5.68 -20.86
N TRP A 98 0.05 4.69 -20.06
CA TRP A 98 1.03 4.02 -19.21
C TRP A 98 2.18 3.45 -20.03
N CYS A 99 3.39 3.73 -19.59
CA CYS A 99 4.56 3.09 -20.20
C CYS A 99 4.65 1.63 -19.76
N ALA A 100 4.59 1.39 -18.46
CA ALA A 100 4.65 0.04 -17.92
C ALA A 100 3.81 -0.13 -16.66
N ASN A 101 3.15 -1.28 -16.57
CA ASN A 101 2.36 -1.69 -15.42
C ASN A 101 2.74 -3.14 -15.05
N PHE A 102 3.28 -3.32 -13.85
CA PHE A 102 3.62 -4.61 -13.25
C PHE A 102 2.68 -4.87 -12.07
N THR A 103 1.65 -5.69 -12.28
CA THR A 103 0.59 -5.91 -11.30
C THR A 103 0.66 -7.30 -10.68
N GLY A 104 0.69 -7.39 -9.34
CA GLY A 104 0.72 -8.68 -8.64
C GLY A 104 1.97 -9.52 -8.91
N CYS A 105 3.06 -8.88 -9.28
CA CYS A 105 4.31 -9.55 -9.63
C CYS A 105 5.14 -9.87 -8.38
N SER A 106 5.91 -10.97 -8.41
CA SER A 106 6.78 -11.32 -7.31
C SER A 106 8.16 -11.78 -7.75
N ARG A 107 9.20 -11.30 -7.08
CA ARG A 107 10.60 -11.64 -7.39
C ARG A 107 10.96 -11.37 -8.85
N VAL A 108 10.46 -10.27 -9.40
CA VAL A 108 10.81 -9.81 -10.73
C VAL A 108 12.08 -8.96 -10.65
N ASN A 109 12.98 -9.18 -11.60
CA ASN A 109 14.15 -8.34 -11.80
C ASN A 109 13.92 -7.44 -13.02
N ILE A 110 13.79 -6.13 -12.78
CA ILE A 110 13.62 -5.10 -13.81
C ILE A 110 14.91 -4.27 -13.83
N SER A 111 15.81 -4.54 -14.78
CA SER A 111 17.13 -3.91 -14.78
C SER A 111 17.57 -3.38 -16.12
N ASP A 112 18.33 -2.31 -16.10
CA ASP A 112 18.94 -1.71 -17.31
C ASP A 112 17.92 -1.37 -18.41
N ASN A 113 16.71 -0.97 -18.06
CA ASN A 113 15.69 -0.61 -19.04
C ASN A 113 15.60 0.91 -19.21
N GLU A 114 15.19 1.32 -20.40
CA GLU A 114 14.81 2.69 -20.71
C GLU A 114 13.29 2.80 -20.83
N PHE A 115 12.68 3.61 -19.96
CA PHE A 115 11.26 3.94 -20.00
C PHE A 115 11.10 5.41 -20.42
N THR A 116 10.36 5.67 -21.47
CA THR A 116 10.15 7.03 -21.99
C THR A 116 8.65 7.29 -22.22
N GLY A 117 8.17 8.44 -21.78
CA GLY A 117 6.76 8.83 -21.96
C GLY A 117 6.43 10.22 -21.47
N ASN A 118 5.15 10.55 -21.40
CA ASN A 118 4.64 11.87 -21.09
C ASN A 118 3.38 11.89 -20.21
N LYS A 119 3.10 10.82 -19.47
CA LYS A 119 1.92 10.76 -18.59
C LYS A 119 2.31 10.77 -17.13
N MET A 120 1.34 11.09 -16.28
CA MET A 120 1.51 11.10 -14.85
C MET A 120 1.76 9.68 -14.33
N THR A 121 0.86 8.83 -14.16
CA THR A 121 1.15 7.46 -13.74
C THR A 121 1.73 6.67 -14.91
N PHE A 122 2.98 6.89 -15.10
CA PHE A 122 3.73 6.39 -16.22
C PHE A 122 4.27 4.98 -15.98
N PHE A 123 4.65 4.68 -14.74
CA PHE A 123 5.10 3.37 -14.30
C PHE A 123 4.38 2.97 -13.02
N GLU A 124 3.75 1.80 -12.99
CA GLU A 124 3.13 1.25 -11.78
C GLU A 124 3.73 -0.11 -11.46
N LEU A 125 4.00 -0.33 -10.16
CA LEU A 125 4.40 -1.62 -9.61
C LEU A 125 3.48 -1.97 -8.45
N SER A 126 2.76 -3.07 -8.56
CA SER A 126 2.08 -3.71 -7.44
C SER A 126 2.53 -5.15 -7.31
N GLY A 127 2.95 -5.54 -6.12
CA GLY A 127 3.52 -6.86 -5.88
C GLY A 127 4.62 -6.79 -4.83
N GLN A 128 5.39 -7.86 -4.71
CA GLN A 128 6.32 -7.96 -3.59
C GLN A 128 7.68 -8.55 -3.96
N ASN A 129 8.71 -8.13 -3.23
CA ASN A 129 10.06 -8.64 -3.36
C ASN A 129 10.65 -8.47 -4.78
N ASN A 130 10.31 -7.38 -5.46
CA ASN A 130 10.83 -7.08 -6.77
C ASN A 130 12.07 -6.19 -6.67
N LEU A 131 13.00 -6.35 -7.61
CA LEU A 131 14.20 -5.54 -7.74
C LEU A 131 14.12 -4.69 -9.00
N LEU A 132 14.28 -3.37 -8.85
CA LEU A 132 14.43 -2.44 -9.95
C LEU A 132 15.81 -1.80 -9.84
N SER A 133 16.70 -2.08 -10.80
CA SER A 133 18.07 -1.55 -10.77
C SER A 133 18.49 -0.97 -12.10
N ASP A 134 19.26 0.12 -12.01
CA ASP A 134 19.93 0.71 -13.16
C ASP A 134 19.00 1.10 -14.32
N ASN A 135 17.72 1.37 -14.04
CA ASN A 135 16.76 1.80 -15.05
C ASN A 135 16.79 3.31 -15.25
N LEU A 136 16.55 3.74 -16.47
CA LEU A 136 16.34 5.13 -16.84
C LEU A 136 14.86 5.40 -17.10
N PHE A 137 14.26 6.24 -16.29
CA PHE A 137 12.90 6.76 -16.49
C PHE A 137 12.98 8.20 -17.00
N THR A 138 12.37 8.48 -18.14
CA THR A 138 12.29 9.81 -18.71
C THR A 138 10.85 10.19 -19.01
N VAL A 139 10.34 11.17 -18.28
CA VAL A 139 8.96 11.65 -18.42
C VAL A 139 8.97 13.12 -18.79
N ASN A 140 8.39 13.42 -19.94
CA ASN A 140 8.37 14.76 -20.49
C ASN A 140 6.98 15.39 -20.38
N GLN A 141 6.92 16.58 -19.79
CA GLN A 141 5.68 17.35 -19.65
C GLN A 141 4.57 16.52 -18.99
N SER A 142 4.89 15.85 -17.88
CA SER A 142 3.91 15.12 -17.09
C SER A 142 2.80 16.06 -16.65
N ASP A 143 1.55 15.67 -16.84
CA ASP A 143 0.41 16.43 -16.37
C ASP A 143 -0.29 15.69 -15.22
N ASN A 144 -0.80 16.46 -14.27
CA ASN A 144 -1.49 15.94 -13.10
C ASN A 144 -2.97 15.64 -13.36
N GLN A 145 -3.44 15.75 -14.59
CA GLN A 145 -4.87 15.77 -14.89
C GLN A 145 -5.49 14.39 -15.11
N LEU A 146 -4.87 13.32 -14.68
CA LEU A 146 -5.53 12.03 -14.67
C LEU A 146 -6.70 12.02 -13.66
N ASN A 147 -7.88 12.33 -14.18
CA ASN A 147 -9.18 12.15 -13.51
C ASN A 147 -9.47 13.02 -12.28
N GLY A 148 -8.88 14.20 -12.13
CA GLY A 148 -9.23 15.12 -11.04
C GLY A 148 -8.87 14.64 -9.63
N LYS A 149 -7.93 13.71 -9.52
CA LYS A 149 -7.36 13.24 -8.25
C LYS A 149 -5.91 13.68 -8.18
N GLU A 150 -5.69 14.82 -7.62
CA GLU A 150 -4.49 15.63 -7.79
C GLU A 150 -3.24 15.14 -7.07
N ALA A 151 -3.34 14.52 -5.93
CA ALA A 151 -2.19 14.34 -5.05
C ALA A 151 -1.73 12.89 -4.87
N ASP A 152 -2.53 11.92 -5.26
CA ASP A 152 -2.32 10.53 -4.88
C ASP A 152 -1.54 9.69 -5.91
N TYR A 153 -1.22 10.27 -7.06
CA TYR A 153 -0.53 9.55 -8.14
C TYR A 153 0.84 10.15 -8.39
N GLY A 154 1.88 9.34 -8.27
CA GLY A 154 3.23 9.68 -8.72
C GLY A 154 3.44 9.32 -10.18
N VAL A 155 4.50 9.85 -10.77
CA VAL A 155 4.99 9.38 -12.08
C VAL A 155 5.37 7.91 -11.97
N ILE A 156 6.05 7.54 -10.90
CA ILE A 156 6.29 6.15 -10.50
C ILE A 156 5.38 5.86 -9.30
N HIS A 157 4.47 4.89 -9.45
CA HIS A 157 3.52 4.49 -8.43
C HIS A 157 3.81 3.09 -7.94
N VAL A 158 4.06 2.92 -6.64
CA VAL A 158 4.39 1.65 -6.00
C VAL A 158 3.33 1.32 -4.94
N LYS A 159 2.56 0.27 -5.21
CA LYS A 159 1.48 -0.22 -4.32
C LYS A 159 1.84 -1.50 -3.58
N GLY A 160 3.00 -2.07 -3.88
CA GLY A 160 3.45 -3.33 -3.33
C GLY A 160 4.40 -3.16 -2.15
N GLU A 161 4.89 -4.28 -1.65
CA GLU A 161 5.71 -4.36 -0.44
C GLU A 161 7.07 -4.98 -0.71
N TYR A 162 8.07 -4.62 0.11
CA TYR A 162 9.41 -5.18 0.05
C TYR A 162 10.08 -5.06 -1.33
N ASN A 163 9.76 -4.01 -2.09
CA ASN A 163 10.41 -3.77 -3.37
C ASN A 163 11.66 -2.90 -3.18
N HIS A 164 12.69 -3.21 -3.95
CA HIS A 164 13.96 -2.50 -3.90
C HIS A 164 14.20 -1.75 -5.21
N PHE A 165 14.37 -0.46 -5.11
CA PHE A 165 14.78 0.44 -6.19
C PHE A 165 16.20 0.90 -5.91
N THR A 166 17.15 0.54 -6.76
CA THR A 166 18.55 0.92 -6.56
C THR A 166 19.19 1.42 -7.85
N SER A 167 20.00 2.46 -7.74
CA SER A 167 20.76 3.04 -8.86
C SER A 167 19.89 3.46 -10.07
N ASN A 168 18.59 3.69 -9.87
CA ASN A 168 17.73 4.15 -10.96
C ASN A 168 17.91 5.65 -11.20
N THR A 169 17.81 6.06 -12.45
CA THR A 169 17.77 7.47 -12.85
C THR A 169 16.35 7.85 -13.26
N ILE A 170 15.81 8.89 -12.63
CA ILE A 170 14.45 9.37 -12.86
C ILE A 170 14.48 10.83 -13.27
N ASN A 171 14.22 11.09 -14.55
CA ASN A 171 14.19 12.42 -15.14
C ASN A 171 12.74 12.81 -15.40
N VAL A 172 12.27 13.86 -14.73
CA VAL A 172 10.89 14.34 -14.87
C VAL A 172 10.87 15.82 -15.23
N SER A 173 10.10 16.17 -16.23
CA SER A 173 9.64 17.53 -16.45
C SER A 173 8.12 17.58 -16.35
N TRP A 174 7.60 18.65 -15.75
CA TRP A 174 6.17 18.84 -15.52
C TRP A 174 5.59 19.84 -16.51
N SER A 175 4.31 19.67 -16.83
CA SER A 175 3.56 20.65 -17.59
C SER A 175 3.39 21.95 -16.81
N GLU A 176 3.21 23.06 -17.51
CA GLU A 176 2.99 24.37 -16.90
C GLU A 176 1.70 24.38 -16.07
N GLY A 177 1.76 24.96 -14.87
CA GLY A 177 0.60 25.11 -13.98
C GLY A 177 0.31 23.89 -13.05
N ILE A 178 1.17 22.88 -13.05
CA ILE A 178 1.07 21.78 -12.11
C ILE A 178 1.53 22.22 -10.71
N GLU A 179 0.66 22.08 -9.72
CA GLU A 179 0.96 22.41 -8.33
C GLU A 179 1.31 21.15 -7.55
N ASN A 180 2.41 21.18 -6.76
CA ASN A 180 2.86 20.12 -5.83
C ASN A 180 2.87 18.70 -6.42
N PRO A 181 3.53 18.47 -7.55
CA PRO A 181 3.59 17.14 -8.15
C PRO A 181 4.40 16.17 -7.30
N THR A 182 4.09 14.89 -7.40
CA THR A 182 4.84 13.79 -6.76
C THR A 182 5.57 12.98 -7.82
N THR A 183 6.87 12.80 -7.67
CA THR A 183 7.65 11.97 -8.60
C THR A 183 7.49 10.50 -8.32
N VAL A 184 7.72 10.08 -7.09
CA VAL A 184 7.58 8.69 -6.64
C VAL A 184 6.53 8.61 -5.55
N ASN A 185 5.43 7.92 -5.80
CA ASN A 185 4.41 7.62 -4.80
C ASN A 185 4.46 6.13 -4.40
N ALA A 186 4.90 5.86 -3.20
CA ALA A 186 4.94 4.54 -2.57
C ALA A 186 4.20 4.55 -1.21
N ALA A 187 3.22 5.42 -1.06
CA ALA A 187 2.49 5.59 0.20
C ALA A 187 1.45 4.49 0.46
N GLU A 188 1.08 3.71 -0.57
CA GLU A 188 0.17 2.57 -0.46
C GLU A 188 0.89 1.24 -0.21
N GLY A 189 2.24 1.23 -0.33
CA GLY A 189 3.06 0.04 -0.11
C GLY A 189 3.98 0.21 1.09
N GLU A 190 4.35 -0.89 1.73
CA GLU A 190 5.20 -0.89 2.93
C GLU A 190 6.56 -1.54 2.68
N ASN A 191 7.55 -1.19 3.50
CA ASN A 191 8.89 -1.77 3.47
C ASN A 191 9.59 -1.68 2.09
N ASN A 192 9.24 -0.67 1.30
CA ASN A 192 9.93 -0.41 0.05
C ASN A 192 11.21 0.39 0.31
N ARG A 193 12.25 0.09 -0.44
CA ARG A 193 13.54 0.76 -0.30
C ARG A 193 13.97 1.41 -1.61
N PHE A 194 14.29 2.69 -1.52
CA PHE A 194 14.86 3.49 -2.62
C PHE A 194 16.28 3.89 -2.22
N ALA A 195 17.28 3.38 -2.94
CA ALA A 195 18.68 3.62 -2.60
C ALA A 195 19.49 4.02 -3.83
N ASP A 196 20.44 4.93 -3.65
CA ASP A 196 21.38 5.37 -4.68
C ASP A 196 20.71 5.84 -5.99
N CYS A 197 19.43 6.25 -5.95
CA CYS A 197 18.70 6.73 -7.11
C CYS A 197 19.10 8.18 -7.44
N THR A 198 19.23 8.48 -8.70
CA THR A 198 19.42 9.85 -9.19
C THR A 198 18.08 10.41 -9.67
N ILE A 199 17.62 11.52 -9.07
CA ILE A 199 16.34 12.12 -9.43
C ILE A 199 16.56 13.53 -9.93
N GLU A 200 16.22 13.75 -11.20
CA GLU A 200 16.22 15.06 -11.83
C GLU A 200 14.77 15.53 -12.04
N ASP A 201 14.24 16.21 -11.03
CA ASP A 201 12.93 16.81 -11.06
C ASP A 201 13.05 18.32 -10.89
N LYS A 202 12.70 19.07 -11.93
CA LYS A 202 12.96 20.51 -11.99
C LYS A 202 11.94 21.37 -11.23
N ASN A 203 10.79 20.81 -10.84
CA ASN A 203 9.68 21.59 -10.33
C ASN A 203 8.93 20.96 -9.13
N SER A 204 9.40 19.85 -8.57
CA SER A 204 8.68 19.18 -7.47
C SER A 204 9.14 19.64 -6.09
N ASN A 205 8.19 20.02 -5.26
CA ASN A 205 8.41 20.20 -3.83
C ASN A 205 8.21 18.88 -3.05
N GLN A 206 7.73 17.83 -3.72
CA GLN A 206 7.45 16.52 -3.14
C GLN A 206 7.96 15.43 -4.09
N VAL A 207 9.24 15.10 -3.95
CA VAL A 207 9.88 14.09 -4.81
C VAL A 207 9.40 12.70 -4.44
N PHE A 208 9.37 12.39 -3.14
CA PHE A 208 8.87 11.12 -2.61
C PHE A 208 7.65 11.33 -1.72
N TYR A 209 6.65 10.47 -1.92
CA TYR A 209 5.58 10.22 -0.96
C TYR A 209 5.59 8.73 -0.62
N ILE A 210 6.04 8.39 0.59
CA ILE A 210 6.30 7.00 1.01
C ILE A 210 5.52 6.66 2.27
N SER A 211 5.34 5.36 2.55
CA SER A 211 4.86 4.89 3.85
C SER A 211 5.95 5.06 4.92
N GLU A 212 5.54 5.11 6.18
CA GLU A 212 6.46 5.23 7.34
C GLU A 212 7.46 4.08 7.45
N LEU A 213 7.14 2.90 6.91
CA LEU A 213 8.00 1.73 6.92
C LEU A 213 8.91 1.61 5.69
N SER A 214 8.85 2.57 4.79
CA SER A 214 9.69 2.61 3.59
C SER A 214 10.87 3.55 3.78
N GLU A 215 11.94 3.33 3.04
CA GLU A 215 13.21 4.04 3.19
C GLU A 215 13.66 4.72 1.90
N VAL A 216 14.21 5.93 2.03
CA VAL A 216 14.91 6.66 0.94
C VAL A 216 16.34 6.92 1.41
N ILE A 217 17.34 6.38 0.71
CA ILE A 217 18.75 6.41 1.09
C ILE A 217 19.58 6.91 -0.09
N ASP A 218 20.39 7.92 0.13
CA ASP A 218 21.38 8.44 -0.85
C ASP A 218 20.81 8.74 -2.25
N CYS A 219 19.53 9.17 -2.32
CA CYS A 219 18.86 9.52 -3.59
C CYS A 219 19.05 11.00 -3.99
N GLY A 220 19.91 11.75 -3.32
CA GLY A 220 20.20 13.14 -3.65
C GLY A 220 19.07 14.13 -3.39
N VAL A 221 18.06 13.73 -2.62
CA VAL A 221 16.92 14.57 -2.22
C VAL A 221 17.04 14.98 -0.75
N THR A 222 16.52 16.16 -0.43
CA THR A 222 16.49 16.64 0.96
C THR A 222 15.28 16.07 1.70
N GLU A 223 15.34 16.02 3.04
CA GLU A 223 14.23 15.51 3.87
C GLU A 223 12.93 16.28 3.64
N GLU A 224 12.99 17.56 3.32
CA GLU A 224 11.81 18.39 3.04
C GLU A 224 11.05 17.96 1.77
N ASN A 225 11.74 17.26 0.85
CA ASN A 225 11.17 16.73 -0.38
C ASN A 225 10.68 15.27 -0.23
N ILE A 226 10.76 14.71 0.98
CA ILE A 226 10.25 13.39 1.32
C ILE A 226 9.05 13.55 2.25
N LYS A 227 7.87 13.28 1.72
CA LYS A 227 6.64 13.21 2.51
C LYS A 227 6.39 11.78 2.95
N VAL A 228 6.17 11.61 4.24
CA VAL A 228 5.86 10.31 4.83
C VAL A 228 4.37 10.24 5.13
N LYS A 229 3.70 9.21 4.61
CA LYS A 229 2.34 8.87 5.01
C LYS A 229 2.42 8.15 6.35
N PRO A 230 1.77 8.65 7.39
CA PRO A 230 1.75 7.95 8.67
C PRO A 230 1.19 6.53 8.48
N SER A 231 1.86 5.54 9.07
CA SER A 231 1.32 4.19 9.14
C SER A 231 0.14 4.19 10.10
N GLY A 232 -0.98 3.74 9.60
CA GLY A 232 -2.22 3.68 10.38
C GLY A 232 -3.28 4.63 9.85
N LEU A 233 -4.51 4.33 10.19
CA LEU A 233 -5.65 5.23 10.07
C LEU A 233 -5.19 6.58 10.60
N ASP A 234 -5.38 7.65 9.84
CA ASP A 234 -5.19 9.03 10.33
C ASP A 234 -6.27 9.29 11.41
N LEU A 235 -6.05 8.62 12.54
CA LEU A 235 -6.89 8.72 13.73
C LEU A 235 -6.39 9.91 14.53
N THR A 236 -6.42 11.10 13.92
CA THR A 236 -6.03 12.34 14.59
C THR A 236 -6.83 12.54 15.86
N ASN A 237 -8.04 11.99 15.92
CA ASN A 237 -8.95 12.08 17.06
C ASN A 237 -9.19 10.72 17.71
N ALA A 238 -8.15 9.99 18.03
CA ALA A 238 -8.28 8.75 18.80
C ALA A 238 -8.49 9.05 20.29
N ALA A 239 -9.37 8.30 20.94
CA ALA A 239 -9.57 8.33 22.38
C ALA A 239 -9.22 6.99 23.03
N TYR A 240 -8.62 7.02 24.21
CA TYR A 240 -8.35 5.87 25.05
C TYR A 240 -9.13 5.97 26.35
N VAL A 241 -9.96 5.00 26.63
CA VAL A 241 -10.78 4.96 27.86
C VAL A 241 -9.97 4.32 28.98
N ILE A 242 -9.72 5.09 30.03
CA ILE A 242 -9.27 4.56 31.31
C ILE A 242 -10.47 4.34 32.22
N THR A 243 -10.41 3.35 33.10
CA THR A 243 -11.48 3.04 34.05
C THR A 243 -11.22 3.63 35.45
N TYR A 244 -10.32 4.59 35.51
CA TYR A 244 -9.94 5.37 36.69
C TYR A 244 -10.31 6.85 36.50
N ASN A 245 -10.16 7.66 37.55
CA ASN A 245 -10.42 9.09 37.44
C ASN A 245 -9.25 9.86 36.81
N SER A 246 -8.04 9.30 36.90
CA SER A 246 -6.86 9.85 36.23
C SER A 246 -5.88 8.75 35.81
N PRO A 247 -4.97 9.01 34.85
CA PRO A 247 -3.96 8.04 34.42
C PRO A 247 -2.99 7.60 35.51
N GLU A 248 -2.75 8.47 36.51
CA GLU A 248 -1.86 8.19 37.65
C GLU A 248 -2.44 7.13 38.60
N GLU A 249 -3.73 6.91 38.53
CA GLU A 249 -4.45 5.90 39.34
C GLU A 249 -4.43 4.50 38.70
N ILE A 250 -3.89 4.34 37.48
CA ILE A 250 -3.80 3.02 36.83
C ILE A 250 -2.83 2.17 37.65
N GLU A 251 -3.34 1.08 38.22
CA GLU A 251 -2.56 0.18 39.06
C GLU A 251 -2.06 -1.05 38.31
N ASP A 252 -2.86 -1.56 37.41
CA ASP A 252 -2.56 -2.75 36.63
C ASP A 252 -1.45 -2.50 35.60
N ASP A 253 -0.52 -3.45 35.46
CA ASP A 253 0.66 -3.26 34.63
C ASP A 253 0.34 -3.39 33.13
N ASP A 254 -0.66 -4.20 32.75
CA ASP A 254 -1.10 -4.36 31.36
C ASP A 254 -1.91 -3.13 30.92
N GLU A 255 -2.75 -2.60 31.80
CA GLU A 255 -3.42 -1.31 31.57
C GLU A 255 -2.43 -0.14 31.48
N LYS A 256 -1.35 -0.12 32.26
CA LYS A 256 -0.25 0.86 32.15
C LYS A 256 0.48 0.73 30.80
N ALA A 257 0.81 -0.51 30.41
CA ALA A 257 1.52 -0.77 29.17
C ALA A 257 0.71 -0.35 27.94
N SER A 258 -0.59 -0.71 27.91
CA SER A 258 -1.50 -0.33 26.81
C SER A 258 -1.71 1.18 26.74
N TYR A 259 -1.87 1.86 27.89
CA TYR A 259 -1.93 3.32 27.96
C TYR A 259 -0.65 3.98 27.44
N ALA A 260 0.51 3.49 27.88
CA ALA A 260 1.80 4.03 27.42
C ALA A 260 1.98 3.84 25.91
N TRP A 261 1.57 2.68 25.39
CA TRP A 261 1.58 2.42 23.95
C TRP A 261 0.65 3.38 23.20
N PHE A 262 -0.58 3.58 23.68
CA PHE A 262 -1.52 4.53 23.10
C PHE A 262 -0.93 5.93 23.03
N LYS A 263 -0.35 6.42 24.10
CA LYS A 263 0.27 7.76 24.15
C LYS A 263 1.47 7.92 23.20
N LYS A 264 2.18 6.82 22.96
CA LYS A 264 3.31 6.80 22.00
C LYS A 264 2.82 6.84 20.55
N GLN A 265 1.76 6.08 20.23
CA GLN A 265 1.25 5.97 18.86
C GLN A 265 0.34 7.15 18.46
N PHE A 266 -0.45 7.64 19.41
CA PHE A 266 -1.42 8.71 19.17
C PHE A 266 -1.02 9.97 19.95
N VAL A 267 -0.05 10.70 19.44
CA VAL A 267 0.51 11.89 20.13
C VAL A 267 -0.58 12.90 20.51
N ASN A 268 -1.60 13.08 19.66
CA ASN A 268 -2.76 13.92 19.90
C ASN A 268 -3.95 13.17 20.52
N GLY A 269 -3.78 11.87 20.79
CA GLY A 269 -4.82 11.03 21.35
C GLY A 269 -5.28 11.49 22.72
N LYS A 270 -6.59 11.52 22.94
CA LYS A 270 -7.21 11.97 24.18
C LYS A 270 -7.47 10.79 25.13
N VAL A 271 -7.14 11.01 26.39
CA VAL A 271 -7.54 10.07 27.46
C VAL A 271 -8.91 10.46 27.95
N VAL A 272 -9.82 9.50 28.04
CA VAL A 272 -11.21 9.70 28.42
C VAL A 272 -11.51 8.88 29.68
N THR A 273 -11.99 9.54 30.73
CA THR A 273 -12.47 8.89 31.96
C THR A 273 -13.93 8.48 31.85
N PRO A 274 -14.44 7.61 32.75
CA PRO A 274 -15.88 7.27 32.77
C PRO A 274 -16.80 8.49 32.90
N ALA A 275 -16.40 9.52 33.61
CA ALA A 275 -17.17 10.75 33.72
C ALA A 275 -17.20 11.53 32.40
N MET A 276 -16.10 11.55 31.68
CA MET A 276 -16.00 12.21 30.35
C MET A 276 -16.85 11.50 29.31
N LEU A 277 -16.96 10.16 29.36
CA LEU A 277 -17.84 9.40 28.46
C LEU A 277 -19.29 9.87 28.49
N THR A 278 -19.75 10.37 29.63
CA THR A 278 -21.13 10.81 29.83
C THR A 278 -21.32 12.32 29.64
N SER A 279 -20.26 13.10 29.63
CA SER A 279 -20.32 14.56 29.61
C SER A 279 -19.77 15.21 28.34
N GLU A 280 -18.98 14.46 27.55
CA GLU A 280 -18.37 14.98 26.32
C GLU A 280 -19.13 14.50 25.07
N ASP A 281 -18.96 15.24 24.00
CA ASP A 281 -19.41 14.82 22.67
C ASP A 281 -18.44 13.80 22.10
N LEU A 282 -18.82 12.53 22.09
CA LEU A 282 -17.99 11.45 21.59
C LEU A 282 -17.89 11.41 20.06
N SER A 283 -18.78 12.12 19.35
CA SER A 283 -18.76 12.12 17.87
C SER A 283 -17.53 12.79 17.27
N VAL A 284 -16.75 13.50 18.07
CA VAL A 284 -15.49 14.12 17.66
C VAL A 284 -14.35 13.11 17.52
N TYR A 285 -14.52 11.88 18.01
CA TYR A 285 -13.50 10.84 17.94
C TYR A 285 -13.71 9.93 16.74
N ASP A 286 -12.66 9.67 16.01
CA ASP A 286 -12.65 8.72 14.88
C ASP A 286 -12.68 7.27 15.39
N VAL A 287 -12.04 7.03 16.53
CA VAL A 287 -12.05 5.74 17.24
C VAL A 287 -11.94 5.94 18.74
N ILE A 288 -12.63 5.12 19.49
CA ILE A 288 -12.49 5.02 20.95
C ILE A 288 -11.99 3.63 21.30
N TRP A 289 -10.78 3.57 21.89
CA TRP A 289 -10.22 2.32 22.40
C TRP A 289 -10.59 2.13 23.86
N VAL A 290 -11.29 1.05 24.16
CA VAL A 290 -11.59 0.61 25.50
C VAL A 290 -10.76 -0.63 25.81
N HIS A 291 -9.81 -0.51 26.71
CA HIS A 291 -8.96 -1.59 27.20
C HIS A 291 -9.20 -1.76 28.70
N ILE A 292 -9.55 -2.96 29.11
CA ILE A 292 -9.79 -3.29 30.52
C ILE A 292 -9.11 -4.63 30.77
N ASP A 293 -8.07 -4.61 31.59
CA ASP A 293 -7.29 -5.81 31.89
C ASP A 293 -6.83 -5.79 33.34
N ARG A 294 -7.66 -6.31 34.23
CA ARG A 294 -7.28 -6.45 35.63
C ARG A 294 -7.93 -7.67 36.27
N VAL A 295 -7.21 -8.19 37.23
CA VAL A 295 -7.61 -9.36 38.03
C VAL A 295 -8.94 -9.10 38.76
N GLY A 296 -9.78 -10.10 38.82
CA GLY A 296 -11.04 -10.08 39.58
C GLY A 296 -12.27 -9.50 38.84
N ILE A 297 -12.12 -9.13 37.56
CA ILE A 297 -13.28 -8.77 36.73
C ILE A 297 -13.92 -10.09 36.21
N GLY A 298 -15.07 -10.45 36.76
CA GLY A 298 -15.81 -11.64 36.32
C GLY A 298 -16.40 -11.54 34.91
N ALA A 299 -16.90 -12.64 34.41
CA ALA A 299 -17.62 -12.69 33.14
C ALA A 299 -18.96 -11.91 33.22
N GLY A 300 -19.20 -11.10 32.20
CA GLY A 300 -20.42 -10.30 32.04
C GLY A 300 -20.11 -8.82 31.93
N TRP A 301 -20.68 -8.18 30.92
CA TRP A 301 -20.48 -6.73 30.67
C TRP A 301 -20.92 -5.86 31.85
N ASP A 302 -21.86 -6.36 32.70
CA ASP A 302 -22.34 -5.72 33.93
C ASP A 302 -21.31 -5.76 35.08
N LYS A 303 -20.22 -6.49 34.91
CA LYS A 303 -19.08 -6.57 35.85
C LYS A 303 -17.94 -5.63 35.50
N LEU A 304 -17.97 -5.04 34.32
CA LEU A 304 -16.94 -4.09 33.90
C LEU A 304 -16.94 -2.87 34.83
N PRO A 305 -15.78 -2.26 35.11
CA PRO A 305 -15.64 -1.07 35.94
C PRO A 305 -16.08 0.21 35.17
N LEU A 306 -17.23 0.15 34.54
CA LEU A 306 -17.89 1.23 33.82
C LEU A 306 -19.33 1.39 34.32
N SER A 307 -19.77 2.61 34.47
CA SER A 307 -21.17 2.85 34.84
C SER A 307 -22.12 2.50 33.69
N THR A 308 -23.36 2.19 34.02
CA THR A 308 -24.42 1.96 33.01
C THR A 308 -24.53 3.12 32.03
N ASP A 309 -24.37 4.36 32.49
CA ASP A 309 -24.46 5.54 31.65
C ASP A 309 -23.26 5.65 30.71
N ALA A 310 -22.04 5.30 31.17
CA ALA A 310 -20.84 5.26 30.31
C ALA A 310 -21.00 4.17 29.22
N ILE A 311 -21.51 3.00 29.55
CA ILE A 311 -21.80 1.94 28.58
C ILE A 311 -22.88 2.39 27.59
N ALA A 312 -23.91 3.09 28.06
CA ALA A 312 -24.94 3.64 27.18
C ALA A 312 -24.39 4.71 26.22
N ALA A 313 -23.46 5.57 26.68
CA ALA A 313 -22.80 6.56 25.85
C ALA A 313 -21.94 5.92 24.75
N LEU A 314 -21.11 4.91 25.10
CA LEU A 314 -20.33 4.12 24.12
C LEU A 314 -21.25 3.42 23.11
N THR A 315 -22.38 2.88 23.60
CA THR A 315 -23.37 2.22 22.73
C THR A 315 -24.00 3.20 21.75
N THR A 316 -24.32 4.41 22.22
CA THR A 316 -24.89 5.48 21.39
C THR A 316 -23.87 5.94 20.35
N TYR A 317 -22.61 6.18 20.75
CA TYR A 317 -21.52 6.52 19.84
C TYR A 317 -21.38 5.47 18.73
N TYR A 318 -21.31 4.19 19.08
CA TYR A 318 -21.21 3.09 18.13
C TYR A 318 -22.40 3.02 17.16
N LYS A 319 -23.64 3.11 17.68
CA LYS A 319 -24.86 3.09 16.84
C LYS A 319 -24.99 4.26 15.89
N ASN A 320 -24.35 5.36 16.20
CA ASN A 320 -24.28 6.55 15.34
C ASN A 320 -23.12 6.49 14.32
N GLY A 321 -22.45 5.34 14.19
CA GLY A 321 -21.40 5.12 13.22
C GLY A 321 -19.97 5.30 13.74
N GLY A 322 -19.79 5.52 15.04
CA GLY A 322 -18.48 5.62 15.67
C GLY A 322 -17.78 4.26 15.72
N ASN A 323 -16.44 4.27 15.72
CA ASN A 323 -15.63 3.06 15.76
C ASN A 323 -15.16 2.77 17.18
N LEU A 324 -15.39 1.54 17.65
CA LEU A 324 -14.88 1.06 18.94
C LEU A 324 -13.82 -0.02 18.71
N PHE A 325 -12.65 0.15 19.33
CA PHE A 325 -11.67 -0.90 19.51
C PHE A 325 -11.79 -1.43 20.95
N LEU A 326 -12.15 -2.71 21.10
CA LEU A 326 -12.38 -3.35 22.39
C LEU A 326 -11.32 -4.43 22.59
N SER A 327 -10.59 -4.38 23.70
CA SER A 327 -9.59 -5.39 24.02
C SER A 327 -9.73 -5.91 25.45
N ASN A 328 -9.35 -7.14 25.66
CA ASN A 328 -9.42 -7.90 26.89
C ASN A 328 -10.86 -7.93 27.47
N HIS A 329 -11.08 -7.64 28.74
CA HIS A 329 -12.41 -7.66 29.34
C HIS A 329 -13.43 -6.72 28.66
N ALA A 330 -12.95 -5.62 28.05
CA ALA A 330 -13.83 -4.70 27.33
C ALA A 330 -14.53 -5.34 26.13
N THR A 331 -14.05 -6.48 25.61
CA THR A 331 -14.72 -7.25 24.55
C THR A 331 -16.11 -7.70 24.94
N GLN A 332 -16.43 -7.75 26.24
CA GLN A 332 -17.79 -8.08 26.74
C GLN A 332 -18.83 -7.00 26.38
N LEU A 333 -18.41 -5.78 26.04
CA LEU A 333 -19.30 -4.72 25.57
C LEU A 333 -20.00 -5.06 24.25
N VAL A 334 -19.57 -6.07 23.50
CA VAL A 334 -20.26 -6.52 22.28
C VAL A 334 -21.72 -6.89 22.51
N VAL A 335 -22.09 -7.25 23.74
CA VAL A 335 -23.49 -7.55 24.13
C VAL A 335 -24.35 -6.29 24.18
N PRO A 336 -24.05 -5.25 25.01
CA PRO A 336 -24.85 -4.02 25.01
C PRO A 336 -24.77 -3.26 23.69
N LEU A 337 -23.72 -3.44 22.90
CA LEU A 337 -23.62 -2.91 21.52
C LEU A 337 -24.57 -3.63 20.54
N GLY A 338 -25.17 -4.76 20.94
CA GLY A 338 -26.09 -5.53 20.11
C GLY A 338 -25.40 -6.33 19.00
N ARG A 339 -24.13 -6.67 19.15
CA ARG A 339 -23.36 -7.46 18.17
C ARG A 339 -23.53 -8.96 18.39
N THR A 340 -23.70 -9.37 19.63
CA THR A 340 -23.93 -10.76 20.02
C THR A 340 -24.95 -10.84 21.15
N GLU A 341 -25.63 -11.99 21.31
CA GLU A 341 -26.51 -12.23 22.43
C GLU A 341 -25.76 -12.66 23.71
N ARG A 342 -24.52 -13.11 23.54
CA ARG A 342 -23.69 -13.61 24.66
C ARG A 342 -22.30 -12.97 24.57
N ALA A 343 -21.72 -12.68 25.73
CA ALA A 343 -20.36 -12.24 25.86
C ALA A 343 -19.38 -13.35 25.43
N PRO A 344 -18.18 -12.96 24.89
CA PRO A 344 -17.08 -13.89 24.69
C PRO A 344 -16.76 -14.65 25.97
N GLY A 345 -16.38 -15.92 25.83
CA GLY A 345 -15.97 -16.73 27.00
C GLY A 345 -14.64 -16.20 27.55
N ILE A 346 -14.58 -16.04 28.86
CA ILE A 346 -13.36 -15.74 29.59
C ILE A 346 -12.84 -17.05 30.17
N PHE A 347 -11.63 -17.45 29.74
CA PHE A 347 -11.05 -18.74 30.17
C PHE A 347 -10.12 -18.63 31.37
N ALA A 348 -9.60 -17.46 31.64
CA ALA A 348 -8.80 -17.18 32.83
C ALA A 348 -8.98 -15.70 33.21
N ASP A 349 -9.17 -15.46 34.49
CA ASP A 349 -9.32 -14.11 35.03
C ASP A 349 -8.06 -13.60 35.73
N GLY A 350 -6.89 -14.18 35.41
CA GLY A 350 -5.59 -13.70 35.84
C GLY A 350 -5.28 -13.89 37.33
N GLU A 351 -6.03 -14.69 38.08
CA GLU A 351 -5.61 -15.05 39.44
C GLU A 351 -4.41 -16.01 39.40
N GLY A 352 -3.22 -15.48 39.12
CA GLY A 352 -1.93 -16.05 39.53
C GLY A 352 -1.64 -17.48 39.08
N GLY A 353 -2.17 -17.90 37.97
CA GLY A 353 -1.72 -19.11 37.31
C GLY A 353 -0.44 -18.83 36.53
N ASP A 354 0.57 -19.69 36.67
CA ASP A 354 1.84 -19.62 35.95
C ASP A 354 1.66 -19.32 34.44
N GLY A 355 1.60 -18.05 34.06
CA GLY A 355 1.53 -17.59 32.66
C GLY A 355 0.18 -17.79 31.96
N ALA A 356 -0.93 -17.70 32.65
CA ALA A 356 -2.26 -18.00 32.12
C ALA A 356 -3.05 -16.80 31.56
N ASP A 357 -2.42 -15.69 31.26
CA ASP A 357 -3.06 -14.55 30.61
C ASP A 357 -3.24 -14.82 29.11
N VAL A 358 -3.75 -16.01 28.77
CA VAL A 358 -4.06 -16.36 27.40
C VAL A 358 -5.55 -16.09 27.14
N TRP A 359 -5.82 -14.93 26.59
CA TRP A 359 -7.15 -14.59 26.09
C TRP A 359 -7.32 -15.17 24.69
N THR A 360 -8.24 -16.12 24.54
CA THR A 360 -8.66 -16.60 23.22
C THR A 360 -10.04 -16.06 22.89
N ILE A 361 -10.13 -15.20 21.88
CA ILE A 361 -11.39 -14.85 21.26
C ILE A 361 -11.68 -15.90 20.19
N ASN A 362 -12.61 -16.81 20.46
CA ASN A 362 -13.19 -17.63 19.40
C ASN A 362 -14.29 -16.81 18.72
N ALA A 363 -13.93 -16.08 17.69
CA ALA A 363 -14.88 -15.52 16.75
C ALA A 363 -15.27 -16.62 15.75
N ASN A 364 -16.50 -17.14 15.88
CA ASN A 364 -17.15 -17.95 14.85
C ASN A 364 -18.00 -17.04 13.96
#